data_1f9255003dbcdef13c3418d91249c576
#
_entry.id   1f9255003dbcdef13c3418d91249c576
#
_cell.length_a   1.000
_cell.length_b   1.000
_cell.length_c   1.000
_cell.angle_alpha   90.00
_cell.angle_beta   90.00
_cell.angle_gamma   90.00
#
_symmetry.space_group_name_H-M   'P 1'
#
loop_
_entity.id
_entity.type
_entity.pdbx_description
1 polymer ?
#
loop_
_entity_poly.entity_id
_entity_poly.type
_entity_poly.pdbx_seq_one_letter_code
_entity_poly.pdbx_strand_id
1 'polypeptide(L)'
;MVEEELGPHIIIDNGTAACKAGFSGEEGPRSVFPTCVGYPKDASGSEKYLVGADAIAKRDIFKLNYPIKHGDIKNWDEIEKIWFHIFDKELHTAPEEHNVMLTEPTQNPKKDTEKMAQIMFETLNVPGLYIANQAKLSLYNAGLSTSIVVDTGDGATQIVPFLEGYMIPHAVYRLDFGGNDLTEYMIRLLEQTGMRFSTSEERDYVKAIKEKSCYVALDFEEELKSIVHSTMNILMALMPLSKNKELDAQKPYSIQFCSAKISMELLKLVMTLFKEVNMI
;
A
#
# COMPACT_ATOMS: atom_id res chain seq x y z
N MET A 1 -4.83 38.62 -21.75
CA MET A 1 -4.20 37.82 -20.70
C MET A 1 -3.60 36.61 -21.42
N VAL A 2 -2.30 36.44 -21.41
CA VAL A 2 -1.66 35.24 -21.92
C VAL A 2 -2.05 34.15 -20.90
N GLU A 3 -2.83 33.16 -21.30
CA GLU A 3 -2.95 31.93 -20.51
C GLU A 3 -1.53 31.37 -20.42
N GLU A 4 -0.93 31.42 -19.24
CA GLU A 4 0.30 30.67 -19.00
C GLU A 4 -0.07 29.20 -19.22
N GLU A 5 0.53 28.60 -20.25
CA GLU A 5 0.39 27.15 -20.49
C GLU A 5 1.00 26.44 -19.28
N LEU A 6 0.16 25.94 -18.39
CA LEU A 6 0.58 25.09 -17.29
C LEU A 6 1.28 23.84 -17.85
N GLY A 7 2.35 23.44 -17.20
CA GLY A 7 3.05 22.21 -17.54
C GLY A 7 2.16 20.96 -17.45
N PRO A 8 2.68 19.79 -17.81
CA PRO A 8 1.93 18.53 -17.68
C PRO A 8 1.45 18.34 -16.25
N HIS A 9 0.23 17.79 -16.07
CA HIS A 9 -0.34 17.58 -14.75
C HIS A 9 0.48 16.57 -13.94
N ILE A 10 0.61 16.79 -12.64
CA ILE A 10 1.26 15.86 -11.72
C ILE A 10 0.19 14.95 -11.09
N ILE A 11 0.49 13.66 -11.05
CA ILE A 11 -0.36 12.63 -10.46
C ILE A 11 0.37 12.03 -9.27
N ILE A 12 -0.28 12.03 -8.09
CA ILE A 12 0.28 11.47 -6.86
C ILE A 12 -0.72 10.44 -6.29
N ASP A 13 -0.24 9.20 -6.16
CA ASP A 13 -0.97 8.12 -5.50
C ASP A 13 -0.40 7.88 -4.10
N ASN A 14 -1.20 8.23 -3.08
CA ASN A 14 -0.81 8.12 -1.68
C ASN A 14 -1.14 6.72 -1.13
N GLY A 15 -0.29 5.74 -1.46
CA GLY A 15 -0.45 4.38 -0.94
C GLY A 15 0.09 4.19 0.47
N THR A 16 -0.42 3.19 1.20
CA THR A 16 0.05 2.85 2.57
C THR A 16 1.51 2.41 2.58
N ALA A 17 1.92 1.55 1.64
CA ALA A 17 3.30 1.06 1.57
C ALA A 17 4.21 1.94 0.73
N ALA A 18 3.71 2.46 -0.37
CA ALA A 18 4.49 3.24 -1.32
C ALA A 18 3.67 4.40 -1.89
N CYS A 19 4.31 5.54 -1.99
CA CYS A 19 3.83 6.68 -2.74
C CYS A 19 4.33 6.57 -4.19
N LYS A 20 3.46 6.90 -5.15
CA LYS A 20 3.80 6.91 -6.57
C LYS A 20 3.52 8.30 -7.13
N ALA A 21 4.45 8.84 -7.90
CA ALA A 21 4.30 10.15 -8.49
C ALA A 21 4.84 10.18 -9.92
N GLY A 22 4.22 11.00 -10.76
CA GLY A 22 4.63 11.15 -12.16
C GLY A 22 3.83 12.23 -12.86
N PHE A 23 4.10 12.38 -14.14
CA PHE A 23 3.40 13.35 -14.99
C PHE A 23 2.34 12.68 -15.85
N SER A 24 1.29 13.44 -16.16
CA SER A 24 0.26 12.98 -17.10
C SER A 24 0.84 12.76 -18.49
N GLY A 25 0.39 11.69 -19.16
CA GLY A 25 0.87 11.31 -20.50
C GLY A 25 2.07 10.36 -20.49
N GLU A 26 2.68 10.06 -19.34
CA GLU A 26 3.70 9.02 -19.20
C GLU A 26 3.05 7.63 -19.07
N GLU A 27 3.75 6.59 -19.48
CA GLU A 27 3.26 5.19 -19.42
C GLU A 27 3.15 4.65 -18.00
N GLY A 28 3.85 5.27 -17.04
CA GLY A 28 3.85 4.87 -15.63
C GLY A 28 4.37 5.96 -14.70
N PRO A 29 4.31 5.73 -13.38
CA PRO A 29 4.84 6.68 -12.42
C PRO A 29 6.36 6.83 -12.59
N ARG A 30 6.83 8.09 -12.60
CA ARG A 30 8.26 8.41 -12.71
C ARG A 30 9.01 8.01 -11.43
N SER A 31 8.36 8.13 -10.29
CA SER A 31 8.90 7.76 -8.99
C SER A 31 7.95 6.86 -8.21
N VAL A 32 8.52 5.84 -7.55
CA VAL A 32 7.84 4.94 -6.62
C VAL A 32 8.76 4.74 -5.43
N PHE A 33 8.35 5.21 -4.27
CA PHE A 33 9.16 5.14 -3.07
C PHE A 33 8.31 4.80 -1.82
N PRO A 34 8.92 4.25 -0.75
CA PRO A 34 8.21 3.90 0.48
C PRO A 34 7.57 5.11 1.16
N THR A 35 6.32 4.99 1.58
CA THR A 35 5.58 6.03 2.29
C THR A 35 6.02 6.10 3.75
N CYS A 36 7.21 6.60 4.00
CA CYS A 36 7.75 6.76 5.35
C CYS A 36 8.60 8.02 5.50
N VAL A 37 8.68 8.51 6.74
CA VAL A 37 9.54 9.62 7.16
C VAL A 37 10.43 9.14 8.31
N GLY A 38 11.73 9.35 8.17
CA GLY A 38 12.73 9.03 9.18
C GLY A 38 13.15 10.28 9.96
N TYR A 39 13.28 10.15 11.29
CA TYR A 39 13.81 11.18 12.16
C TYR A 39 15.07 10.69 12.86
N PRO A 40 16.11 11.51 13.02
CA PRO A 40 17.33 11.13 13.73
C PRO A 40 16.99 10.58 15.12
N LYS A 41 17.62 9.47 15.53
CA LYS A 41 17.51 8.94 16.90
C LYS A 41 18.24 9.84 17.89
N ASP A 42 19.31 10.50 17.43
CA ASP A 42 20.11 11.44 18.22
C ASP A 42 20.02 12.85 17.63
N ALA A 43 19.89 13.86 18.47
CA ALA A 43 19.71 15.26 18.07
C ALA A 43 20.98 15.93 17.47
N SER A 44 22.07 15.20 17.27
CA SER A 44 23.38 15.74 16.86
C SER A 44 23.59 15.85 15.35
N GLY A 45 22.65 15.37 14.52
CA GLY A 45 22.76 15.37 13.07
C GLY A 45 22.29 16.67 12.41
N SER A 46 22.88 17.03 11.24
CA SER A 46 22.47 18.19 10.44
C SER A 46 21.14 17.96 9.71
N GLU A 47 20.75 16.73 9.46
CA GLU A 47 19.53 16.35 8.76
C GLU A 47 18.35 16.29 9.71
N LYS A 48 17.32 17.09 9.48
CA LYS A 48 16.12 17.14 10.33
C LYS A 48 15.18 15.95 10.12
N TYR A 49 15.07 15.47 8.91
CA TYR A 49 14.28 14.28 8.52
C TYR A 49 14.72 13.77 7.14
N LEU A 50 14.37 12.53 6.84
CA LEU A 50 14.53 11.89 5.54
C LEU A 50 13.21 11.28 5.11
N VAL A 51 13.00 11.10 3.81
CA VAL A 51 11.77 10.52 3.25
C VAL A 51 12.11 9.28 2.41
N GLY A 52 11.23 8.31 2.42
CA GLY A 52 11.24 7.19 1.51
C GLY A 52 12.48 6.30 1.61
N ALA A 53 13.11 6.02 0.47
CA ALA A 53 14.27 5.13 0.37
C ALA A 53 15.48 5.61 1.20
N ASP A 54 15.72 6.92 1.25
CA ASP A 54 16.81 7.51 2.03
C ASP A 54 16.63 7.30 3.54
N ALA A 55 15.39 7.39 4.02
CA ALA A 55 15.04 7.09 5.40
C ALA A 55 15.29 5.61 5.72
N ILE A 56 14.88 4.71 4.83
CA ILE A 56 15.09 3.27 5.01
C ILE A 56 16.59 2.91 4.97
N ALA A 57 17.36 3.52 4.08
CA ALA A 57 18.79 3.28 3.98
C ALA A 57 19.55 3.66 5.27
N LYS A 58 19.04 4.63 6.03
CA LYS A 58 19.64 5.08 7.29
C LYS A 58 18.84 4.65 8.55
N ARG A 59 18.05 3.58 8.46
CA ARG A 59 17.19 3.09 9.56
C ARG A 59 17.92 2.78 10.88
N ASP A 60 19.23 2.50 10.81
CA ASP A 60 20.05 2.24 12.01
C ASP A 60 20.18 3.47 12.91
N ILE A 61 20.24 4.66 12.29
CA ILE A 61 20.40 5.95 12.98
C ILE A 61 19.14 6.82 12.91
N PHE A 62 18.11 6.41 12.12
CA PHE A 62 16.83 7.09 12.00
C PHE A 62 15.70 6.22 12.52
N LYS A 63 14.74 6.83 13.21
CA LYS A 63 13.45 6.21 13.55
C LYS A 63 12.50 6.42 12.41
N LEU A 64 11.98 5.33 11.83
CA LEU A 64 11.01 5.37 10.74
C LEU A 64 9.58 5.52 11.28
N ASN A 65 8.83 6.44 10.70
CA ASN A 65 7.40 6.61 10.91
C ASN A 65 6.66 6.39 9.58
N TYR A 66 5.48 5.78 9.66
CA TYR A 66 4.60 5.50 8.52
C TYR A 66 3.31 6.30 8.70
N PRO A 67 3.12 7.41 7.97
CA PRO A 67 2.02 8.33 8.19
C PRO A 67 0.65 7.84 7.72
N ILE A 68 0.61 6.79 6.90
CA ILE A 68 -0.63 6.18 6.40
C ILE A 68 -0.79 4.78 7.01
N LYS A 69 -1.96 4.52 7.59
CA LYS A 69 -2.33 3.19 8.12
C LYS A 69 -3.71 2.80 7.61
N HIS A 70 -3.81 1.60 7.06
CA HIS A 70 -5.05 1.09 6.46
C HIS A 70 -5.68 2.06 5.45
N GLY A 71 -4.84 2.75 4.66
CA GLY A 71 -5.27 3.74 3.69
C GLY A 71 -5.60 5.12 4.27
N ASP A 72 -5.69 5.28 5.59
CA ASP A 72 -6.00 6.56 6.24
C ASP A 72 -4.73 7.31 6.62
N ILE A 73 -4.72 8.61 6.38
CA ILE A 73 -3.66 9.51 6.83
C ILE A 73 -3.78 9.72 8.34
N LYS A 74 -2.74 9.36 9.08
CA LYS A 74 -2.67 9.51 10.54
C LYS A 74 -1.78 10.67 10.98
N ASN A 75 -0.86 11.13 10.13
CA ASN A 75 0.04 12.24 10.41
C ASN A 75 0.17 13.17 9.20
N TRP A 76 -0.48 14.32 9.28
CA TRP A 76 -0.52 15.31 8.19
C TRP A 76 0.81 16.03 7.99
N ASP A 77 1.57 16.29 9.06
CA ASP A 77 2.88 16.95 8.98
C ASP A 77 3.90 16.07 8.23
N GLU A 78 3.76 14.74 8.35
CA GLU A 78 4.61 13.80 7.64
C GLU A 78 4.19 13.64 6.17
N ILE A 79 2.90 13.69 5.87
CA ILE A 79 2.39 13.69 4.49
C ILE A 79 2.83 14.96 3.76
N GLU A 80 2.77 16.12 4.40
CA GLU A 80 3.26 17.36 3.82
C GLU A 80 4.75 17.25 3.44
N LYS A 81 5.59 16.67 4.31
CA LYS A 81 7.01 16.40 4.00
C LYS A 81 7.20 15.44 2.83
N ILE A 82 6.35 14.42 2.71
CA ILE A 82 6.37 13.49 1.58
C ILE A 82 6.01 14.24 0.29
N TRP A 83 4.98 15.10 0.30
CA TRP A 83 4.62 15.87 -0.89
C TRP A 83 5.71 16.86 -1.28
N PHE A 84 6.32 17.58 -0.32
CA PHE A 84 7.50 18.41 -0.61
C PHE A 84 8.66 17.60 -1.24
N HIS A 85 8.92 16.40 -0.71
CA HIS A 85 9.93 15.50 -1.27
C HIS A 85 9.61 15.09 -2.72
N ILE A 86 8.34 14.85 -3.05
CA ILE A 86 7.92 14.53 -4.41
C ILE A 86 8.31 15.64 -5.38
N PHE A 87 7.98 16.87 -5.07
CA PHE A 87 8.28 18.01 -5.95
C PHE A 87 9.76 18.31 -6.02
N ASP A 88 10.46 18.36 -4.87
CA ASP A 88 11.87 18.79 -4.78
C ASP A 88 12.85 17.69 -5.24
N LYS A 89 12.64 16.44 -4.83
CA LYS A 89 13.62 15.36 -5.04
C LYS A 89 13.24 14.37 -6.14
N GLU A 90 11.97 14.05 -6.27
CA GLU A 90 11.55 12.99 -7.19
C GLU A 90 11.20 13.53 -8.59
N LEU A 91 10.49 14.64 -8.66
CA LEU A 91 10.05 15.23 -9.92
C LEU A 91 10.87 16.44 -10.34
N HIS A 92 11.61 17.05 -9.42
CA HIS A 92 12.46 18.25 -9.67
C HIS A 92 11.69 19.38 -10.35
N THR A 93 10.51 19.73 -9.82
CA THR A 93 9.63 20.75 -10.40
C THR A 93 8.97 21.58 -9.30
N ALA A 94 8.54 22.80 -9.64
CA ALA A 94 7.85 23.70 -8.74
C ALA A 94 6.35 23.36 -8.72
N PRO A 95 5.71 23.17 -7.53
CA PRO A 95 4.31 22.80 -7.44
C PRO A 95 3.36 23.85 -8.05
N GLU A 96 3.71 25.13 -8.01
CA GLU A 96 2.94 26.25 -8.56
C GLU A 96 2.83 26.26 -10.09
N GLU A 97 3.64 25.47 -10.78
CA GLU A 97 3.65 25.38 -12.24
C GLU A 97 2.74 24.27 -12.78
N HIS A 98 2.16 23.44 -11.92
CA HIS A 98 1.44 22.23 -12.33
C HIS A 98 0.10 22.05 -11.60
N ASN A 99 -0.93 21.68 -12.34
CA ASN A 99 -2.12 21.11 -11.71
C ASN A 99 -1.81 19.74 -11.13
N VAL A 100 -2.41 19.42 -10.02
CA VAL A 100 -2.16 18.18 -9.28
C VAL A 100 -3.40 17.29 -9.23
N MET A 101 -3.23 16.01 -9.46
CA MET A 101 -4.22 14.99 -9.14
C MET A 101 -3.72 14.15 -7.97
N LEU A 102 -4.49 14.13 -6.86
CA LEU A 102 -4.27 13.22 -5.75
C LEU A 102 -5.24 12.05 -5.80
N THR A 103 -4.82 10.89 -5.32
CA THR A 103 -5.74 9.79 -5.08
C THR A 103 -6.22 9.78 -3.63
N GLU A 104 -7.45 9.31 -3.44
CA GLU A 104 -8.00 9.00 -2.12
C GLU A 104 -8.68 7.63 -2.11
N PRO A 105 -8.71 6.93 -0.95
CA PRO A 105 -9.44 5.69 -0.81
C PRO A 105 -10.95 5.94 -0.84
N THR A 106 -11.70 4.89 -1.14
CA THR A 106 -13.17 4.95 -1.04
C THR A 106 -13.58 5.15 0.43
N GLN A 107 -14.63 5.94 0.65
CA GLN A 107 -15.12 6.33 1.98
C GLN A 107 -14.10 7.15 2.80
N ASN A 108 -13.22 7.90 2.13
CA ASN A 108 -12.35 8.84 2.82
C ASN A 108 -13.18 9.87 3.59
N PRO A 109 -12.86 10.18 4.86
CA PRO A 109 -13.56 11.22 5.61
C PRO A 109 -13.43 12.56 4.93
N LYS A 110 -14.56 13.31 4.80
CA LYS A 110 -14.59 14.62 4.14
C LYS A 110 -13.55 15.60 4.71
N LYS A 111 -13.34 15.59 6.02
CA LYS A 111 -12.31 16.40 6.69
C LYS A 111 -10.90 16.13 6.16
N ASP A 112 -10.61 14.88 5.76
CA ASP A 112 -9.30 14.49 5.26
C ASP A 112 -9.13 14.94 3.81
N THR A 113 -10.19 14.87 2.99
CA THR A 113 -10.22 15.47 1.64
C THR A 113 -10.06 17.00 1.70
N GLU A 114 -10.72 17.67 2.65
CA GLU A 114 -10.57 19.12 2.89
C GLU A 114 -9.14 19.47 3.32
N LYS A 115 -8.51 18.64 4.17
CA LYS A 115 -7.13 18.84 4.61
C LYS A 115 -6.12 18.65 3.49
N MET A 116 -6.33 17.66 2.59
CA MET A 116 -5.55 17.51 1.37
C MET A 116 -5.61 18.79 0.53
N ALA A 117 -6.80 19.28 0.27
CA ALA A 117 -6.98 20.50 -0.51
C ALA A 117 -6.34 21.72 0.16
N GLN A 118 -6.46 21.83 1.48
CA GLN A 118 -5.83 22.92 2.23
C GLN A 118 -4.31 22.92 2.03
N ILE A 119 -3.62 21.80 2.23
CA ILE A 119 -2.16 21.74 2.08
C ILE A 119 -1.76 22.02 0.62
N MET A 120 -2.45 21.46 -0.35
CA MET A 120 -2.13 21.69 -1.76
C MET A 120 -2.23 23.15 -2.16
N PHE A 121 -3.31 23.86 -1.76
CA PHE A 121 -3.51 25.25 -2.13
C PHE A 121 -2.77 26.24 -1.22
N GLU A 122 -2.75 26.01 0.10
CA GLU A 122 -2.22 27.00 1.05
C GLU A 122 -0.72 26.82 1.33
N THR A 123 -0.18 25.60 1.22
CA THR A 123 1.23 25.31 1.52
C THR A 123 2.04 25.15 0.25
N LEU A 124 1.55 24.37 -0.72
CA LEU A 124 2.24 24.06 -1.97
C LEU A 124 1.87 25.04 -3.12
N ASN A 125 0.85 25.86 -2.94
CA ASN A 125 0.38 26.86 -3.91
C ASN A 125 0.07 26.29 -5.30
N VAL A 126 -0.42 25.06 -5.39
CA VAL A 126 -0.78 24.47 -6.68
C VAL A 126 -1.90 25.26 -7.37
N PRO A 127 -1.85 25.48 -8.69
CA PRO A 127 -2.87 26.27 -9.41
C PRO A 127 -4.22 25.54 -9.53
N GLY A 128 -4.21 24.21 -9.52
CA GLY A 128 -5.42 23.41 -9.62
C GLY A 128 -5.24 22.02 -8.98
N LEU A 129 -6.32 21.52 -8.39
CA LEU A 129 -6.35 20.23 -7.70
C LEU A 129 -7.55 19.40 -8.13
N TYR A 130 -7.33 18.13 -8.41
CA TYR A 130 -8.36 17.11 -8.55
C TYR A 130 -8.09 15.97 -7.60
N ILE A 131 -9.06 15.58 -6.77
CA ILE A 131 -8.95 14.44 -5.88
C ILE A 131 -9.77 13.28 -6.47
N ALA A 132 -9.11 12.20 -6.80
CA ALA A 132 -9.68 11.06 -7.51
C ALA A 132 -9.83 9.84 -6.60
N ASN A 133 -10.98 9.19 -6.66
CA ASN A 133 -11.17 7.90 -5.99
C ASN A 133 -10.38 6.80 -6.72
N GLN A 134 -9.56 6.02 -5.97
CA GLN A 134 -8.69 4.97 -6.51
C GLN A 134 -9.46 3.91 -7.30
N ALA A 135 -10.61 3.45 -6.78
CA ALA A 135 -11.43 2.46 -7.47
C ALA A 135 -12.01 2.98 -8.79
N LYS A 136 -12.36 4.28 -8.86
CA LYS A 136 -12.84 4.91 -10.07
C LYS A 136 -11.77 5.01 -11.15
N LEU A 137 -10.53 5.26 -10.76
CA LEU A 137 -9.39 5.26 -11.70
C LEU A 137 -9.14 3.86 -12.27
N SER A 138 -9.25 2.82 -11.45
CA SER A 138 -9.16 1.42 -11.90
C SER A 138 -10.27 1.06 -12.89
N LEU A 139 -11.50 1.53 -12.66
CA LEU A 139 -12.62 1.38 -13.60
C LEU A 139 -12.31 2.03 -14.96
N TYR A 140 -11.80 3.26 -14.95
CA TYR A 140 -11.44 3.99 -16.17
C TYR A 140 -10.32 3.31 -16.94
N ASN A 141 -9.29 2.83 -16.23
CA ASN A 141 -8.19 2.10 -16.85
C ASN A 141 -8.64 0.81 -17.54
N ALA A 142 -9.66 0.14 -17.01
CA ALA A 142 -10.26 -1.04 -17.60
C ALA A 142 -11.18 -0.73 -18.81
N GLY A 143 -11.49 0.55 -19.07
CA GLY A 143 -12.41 0.96 -20.13
C GLY A 143 -13.87 0.54 -19.90
N LEU A 144 -14.23 0.29 -18.63
CA LEU A 144 -15.56 -0.18 -18.23
C LEU A 144 -16.37 0.95 -17.60
N SER A 145 -17.69 0.86 -17.71
CA SER A 145 -18.62 1.75 -17.03
C SER A 145 -19.44 1.03 -15.95
N THR A 146 -19.62 -0.27 -16.08
CA THR A 146 -20.36 -1.10 -15.13
C THR A 146 -19.50 -2.28 -14.74
N SER A 147 -19.11 -2.36 -13.46
CA SER A 147 -18.27 -3.44 -12.94
C SER A 147 -18.21 -3.38 -11.41
N ILE A 148 -17.60 -4.41 -10.81
CA ILE A 148 -17.17 -4.39 -9.43
C ILE A 148 -15.64 -4.29 -9.41
N VAL A 149 -15.12 -3.22 -8.81
CA VAL A 149 -13.68 -3.06 -8.59
C VAL A 149 -13.32 -3.67 -7.23
N VAL A 150 -12.40 -4.62 -7.23
CA VAL A 150 -11.80 -5.19 -6.02
C VAL A 150 -10.35 -4.73 -5.99
N ASP A 151 -10.05 -3.82 -5.09
CA ASP A 151 -8.72 -3.28 -4.88
C ASP A 151 -8.18 -3.75 -3.54
N THR A 152 -7.08 -4.50 -3.56
CA THR A 152 -6.42 -5.00 -2.35
C THR A 152 -5.01 -4.44 -2.28
N GLY A 153 -4.86 -3.41 -1.46
CA GLY A 153 -3.59 -2.75 -1.22
C GLY A 153 -2.79 -3.36 -0.05
N ASP A 154 -1.73 -2.65 0.34
CA ASP A 154 -0.93 -3.02 1.51
C ASP A 154 -1.69 -2.77 2.83
N GLY A 155 -2.51 -1.72 2.91
CA GLY A 155 -3.21 -1.32 4.14
C GLY A 155 -4.70 -1.61 4.19
N ALA A 156 -5.38 -1.72 3.06
CA ALA A 156 -6.83 -1.91 3.03
C ALA A 156 -7.26 -2.67 1.77
N THR A 157 -8.43 -3.30 1.86
CA THR A 157 -9.14 -3.89 0.74
C THR A 157 -10.46 -3.17 0.53
N GLN A 158 -10.75 -2.79 -0.71
CA GLN A 158 -11.96 -2.07 -1.10
C GLN A 158 -12.70 -2.86 -2.17
N ILE A 159 -14.00 -2.99 -2.04
CA ILE A 159 -14.88 -3.61 -3.04
C ILE A 159 -15.93 -2.57 -3.40
N VAL A 160 -15.86 -2.09 -4.62
CA VAL A 160 -16.64 -0.91 -5.06
C VAL A 160 -17.41 -1.25 -6.32
N PRO A 161 -18.73 -1.40 -6.24
CA PRO A 161 -19.57 -1.59 -7.41
C PRO A 161 -19.86 -0.26 -8.12
N PHE A 162 -19.81 -0.31 -9.45
CA PHE A 162 -20.14 0.80 -10.35
C PHE A 162 -21.23 0.38 -11.32
N LEU A 163 -22.17 1.27 -11.54
CA LEU A 163 -23.22 1.17 -12.56
C LEU A 163 -23.17 2.43 -13.43
N GLU A 164 -22.97 2.27 -14.75
CA GLU A 164 -22.88 3.36 -15.72
C GLU A 164 -21.90 4.49 -15.29
N GLY A 165 -20.78 4.13 -14.68
CA GLY A 165 -19.74 5.05 -14.19
C GLY A 165 -20.02 5.68 -12.82
N TYR A 166 -21.17 5.37 -12.20
CA TYR A 166 -21.53 5.84 -10.87
C TYR A 166 -21.29 4.76 -9.82
N MET A 167 -20.59 5.15 -8.76
CA MET A 167 -20.40 4.29 -7.59
C MET A 167 -21.75 4.07 -6.88
N ILE A 168 -22.01 2.86 -6.42
CA ILE A 168 -23.18 2.52 -5.61
C ILE A 168 -22.78 2.60 -4.13
N PRO A 169 -23.04 3.73 -3.42
CA PRO A 169 -22.42 4.01 -2.12
C PRO A 169 -22.80 3.02 -1.02
N HIS A 170 -24.05 2.54 -1.02
CA HIS A 170 -24.55 1.61 0.00
C HIS A 170 -24.06 0.17 -0.18
N ALA A 171 -23.48 -0.15 -1.34
CA ALA A 171 -22.90 -1.45 -1.65
C ALA A 171 -21.35 -1.44 -1.65
N VAL A 172 -20.74 -0.34 -1.22
CA VAL A 172 -19.30 -0.25 -1.02
C VAL A 172 -18.89 -1.02 0.22
N TYR A 173 -17.89 -1.87 0.07
CA TYR A 173 -17.28 -2.59 1.18
C TYR A 173 -15.81 -2.20 1.32
N ARG A 174 -15.42 -1.84 2.54
CA ARG A 174 -14.03 -1.56 2.91
C ARG A 174 -13.65 -2.43 4.10
N LEU A 175 -12.51 -3.07 3.98
CA LEU A 175 -11.88 -3.85 5.03
C LEU A 175 -10.54 -3.19 5.36
N ASP A 176 -10.31 -2.89 6.62
CA ASP A 176 -9.00 -2.45 7.13
C ASP A 176 -8.09 -3.67 7.27
N PHE A 177 -7.84 -4.31 6.12
CA PHE A 177 -7.07 -5.52 5.96
C PHE A 177 -6.36 -5.49 4.60
N GLY A 178 -5.05 -5.74 4.59
CA GLY A 178 -4.24 -5.68 3.39
C GLY A 178 -2.95 -6.49 3.46
N GLY A 179 -2.03 -6.21 2.56
CA GLY A 179 -0.76 -6.93 2.45
C GLY A 179 0.10 -6.86 3.71
N ASN A 180 0.04 -5.75 4.46
CA ASN A 180 0.76 -5.61 5.72
C ASN A 180 0.24 -6.56 6.79
N ASP A 181 -1.08 -6.73 6.90
CA ASP A 181 -1.70 -7.65 7.88
C ASP A 181 -1.34 -9.11 7.57
N LEU A 182 -1.23 -9.45 6.29
CA LEU A 182 -0.71 -10.75 5.84
C LEU A 182 0.75 -10.96 6.26
N THR A 183 1.57 -9.92 6.17
CA THR A 183 2.97 -9.96 6.61
C THR A 183 3.04 -10.16 8.13
N GLU A 184 2.24 -9.41 8.91
CA GLU A 184 2.15 -9.57 10.36
C GLU A 184 1.69 -10.98 10.76
N TYR A 185 0.72 -11.52 10.03
CA TYR A 185 0.25 -12.87 10.29
C TYR A 185 1.33 -13.91 9.95
N MET A 186 2.06 -13.74 8.87
CA MET A 186 3.19 -14.60 8.53
C MET A 186 4.29 -14.55 9.61
N ILE A 187 4.60 -13.37 10.13
CA ILE A 187 5.54 -13.20 11.25
C ILE A 187 5.08 -14.02 12.45
N ARG A 188 3.80 -13.90 12.87
CA ARG A 188 3.24 -14.68 13.99
C ARG A 188 3.34 -16.18 13.78
N LEU A 189 3.14 -16.66 12.55
CA LEU A 189 3.29 -18.08 12.23
C LEU A 189 4.74 -18.53 12.34
N LEU A 190 5.69 -17.73 11.86
CA LEU A 190 7.12 -18.01 11.96
C LEU A 190 7.60 -17.96 13.42
N GLU A 191 7.07 -17.05 14.24
CA GLU A 191 7.37 -16.99 15.69
C GLU A 191 6.95 -18.26 16.43
N GLN A 192 5.86 -18.93 16.01
CA GLN A 192 5.45 -20.21 16.58
C GLN A 192 6.46 -21.33 16.32
N THR A 193 7.31 -21.19 15.32
CA THR A 193 8.43 -22.13 15.02
C THR A 193 9.70 -21.81 15.82
N GLY A 194 9.66 -20.77 16.70
CA GLY A 194 10.80 -20.38 17.53
C GLY A 194 11.68 -19.28 16.93
N MET A 195 11.39 -18.81 15.71
CA MET A 195 12.04 -17.64 15.13
C MET A 195 11.52 -16.36 15.80
N ARG A 196 12.34 -15.31 15.86
CA ARG A 196 11.95 -14.00 16.38
C ARG A 196 12.31 -12.92 15.36
N PHE A 197 11.36 -12.04 15.09
CA PHE A 197 11.50 -10.91 14.17
C PHE A 197 11.29 -9.62 14.97
N SER A 198 12.39 -8.99 15.39
CA SER A 198 12.35 -7.80 16.27
C SER A 198 12.73 -6.51 15.55
N THR A 199 13.42 -6.62 14.41
CA THR A 199 13.89 -5.47 13.65
C THR A 199 13.01 -5.19 12.43
N SER A 200 13.03 -3.94 11.96
CA SER A 200 12.32 -3.56 10.72
C SER A 200 12.87 -4.28 9.49
N GLU A 201 14.17 -4.57 9.47
CA GLU A 201 14.82 -5.32 8.39
C GLU A 201 14.32 -6.76 8.29
N GLU A 202 14.18 -7.43 9.43
CA GLU A 202 13.64 -8.78 9.47
C GLU A 202 12.19 -8.82 8.99
N ARG A 203 11.39 -7.78 9.31
CA ARG A 203 10.00 -7.65 8.82
C ARG A 203 9.95 -7.42 7.31
N ASP A 204 10.81 -6.55 6.77
CA ASP A 204 10.92 -6.32 5.32
C ASP A 204 11.34 -7.60 4.60
N TYR A 205 12.20 -8.42 5.22
CA TYR A 205 12.59 -9.71 4.68
C TYR A 205 11.41 -10.69 4.65
N VAL A 206 10.62 -10.78 5.72
CA VAL A 206 9.40 -11.61 5.74
C VAL A 206 8.41 -11.12 4.69
N LYS A 207 8.25 -9.80 4.50
CA LYS A 207 7.43 -9.22 3.42
C LYS A 207 7.91 -9.69 2.05
N ALA A 208 9.21 -9.62 1.77
CA ALA A 208 9.80 -10.07 0.51
C ALA A 208 9.61 -11.58 0.27
N ILE A 209 9.72 -12.40 1.32
CA ILE A 209 9.43 -13.85 1.22
C ILE A 209 7.95 -14.08 0.92
N LYS A 210 7.05 -13.40 1.62
CA LYS A 210 5.60 -13.47 1.35
C LYS A 210 5.32 -13.18 -0.12
N GLU A 211 5.83 -12.08 -0.65
CA GLU A 211 5.59 -11.63 -2.02
C GLU A 211 6.17 -12.59 -3.07
N LYS A 212 7.29 -13.25 -2.76
CA LYS A 212 7.94 -14.21 -3.66
C LYS A 212 7.36 -15.61 -3.62
N SER A 213 6.92 -16.05 -2.44
CA SER A 213 6.67 -17.49 -2.18
C SER A 213 5.22 -17.80 -1.88
N CYS A 214 4.40 -16.81 -1.50
CA CYS A 214 2.98 -17.04 -1.23
C CYS A 214 2.15 -16.87 -2.51
N TYR A 215 1.16 -17.72 -2.65
CA TYR A 215 0.21 -17.69 -3.74
C TYR A 215 -1.18 -18.10 -3.23
N VAL A 216 -2.21 -17.91 -4.05
CA VAL A 216 -3.58 -18.30 -3.75
C VAL A 216 -3.83 -19.68 -4.33
N ALA A 217 -4.13 -20.66 -3.48
CA ALA A 217 -4.49 -22.00 -3.90
C ALA A 217 -5.82 -22.01 -4.64
N LEU A 218 -5.90 -22.75 -5.75
CA LEU A 218 -7.17 -22.99 -6.47
C LEU A 218 -8.07 -23.95 -5.68
N ASP A 219 -7.49 -25.05 -5.17
CA ASP A 219 -8.12 -25.96 -4.21
C ASP A 219 -7.21 -26.07 -2.97
N PHE A 220 -7.66 -25.45 -1.89
CA PHE A 220 -6.87 -25.39 -0.67
C PHE A 220 -6.65 -26.75 -0.01
N GLU A 221 -7.69 -27.62 -0.01
CA GLU A 221 -7.60 -28.92 0.65
C GLU A 221 -6.72 -29.91 -0.12
N GLU A 222 -6.77 -29.87 -1.45
CA GLU A 222 -5.88 -30.69 -2.28
C GLU A 222 -4.44 -30.25 -2.20
N GLU A 223 -4.20 -28.93 -2.29
CA GLU A 223 -2.84 -28.40 -2.18
C GLU A 223 -2.25 -28.63 -0.79
N LEU A 224 -3.02 -28.50 0.28
CA LEU A 224 -2.56 -28.77 1.63
C LEU A 224 -2.02 -30.22 1.78
N LYS A 225 -2.62 -31.20 1.09
CA LYS A 225 -2.13 -32.58 1.08
C LYS A 225 -0.82 -32.73 0.30
N SER A 226 -0.59 -31.94 -0.73
CA SER A 226 0.59 -32.00 -1.61
C SER A 226 1.81 -31.25 -1.07
N ILE A 227 1.62 -30.32 -0.14
CA ILE A 227 2.61 -29.36 0.36
C ILE A 227 3.70 -29.98 1.23
N VAL A 228 3.52 -31.17 1.75
CA VAL A 228 4.52 -31.85 2.58
C VAL A 228 5.95 -31.84 1.98
N HIS A 229 6.04 -31.71 0.65
CA HIS A 229 7.32 -31.64 -0.08
C HIS A 229 7.82 -30.22 -0.40
N SER A 230 6.98 -29.20 -0.50
CA SER A 230 7.37 -27.84 -0.91
C SER A 230 7.87 -26.97 0.24
N THR A 231 7.52 -27.29 1.47
CA THR A 231 7.86 -26.53 2.67
C THR A 231 9.37 -26.51 2.96
N MET A 232 10.10 -27.51 2.51
CA MET A 232 11.57 -27.56 2.61
C MET A 232 12.25 -26.36 1.91
N ASN A 233 11.70 -25.88 0.80
CA ASN A 233 12.32 -24.79 0.03
C ASN A 233 12.15 -23.42 0.70
N ILE A 234 11.04 -23.19 1.38
CA ILE A 234 10.78 -21.94 2.14
C ILE A 234 11.65 -21.91 3.41
N LEU A 235 11.76 -23.05 4.10
CA LEU A 235 12.64 -23.20 5.25
C LEU A 235 14.12 -22.99 4.88
N MET A 236 14.57 -23.50 3.73
CA MET A 236 15.93 -23.28 3.23
C MET A 236 16.20 -21.82 2.87
N ALA A 237 15.21 -21.07 2.37
CA ALA A 237 15.33 -19.64 2.10
C ALA A 237 15.41 -18.79 3.39
N LEU A 238 14.87 -19.29 4.52
CA LEU A 238 14.91 -18.65 5.84
C LEU A 238 16.18 -19.01 6.66
N MET A 239 16.89 -20.08 6.29
CA MET A 239 18.09 -20.55 6.99
C MET A 239 19.22 -19.51 7.15
N PRO A 240 19.49 -18.58 6.20
CA PRO A 240 20.53 -17.58 6.38
C PRO A 240 20.28 -16.61 7.56
N LEU A 241 19.02 -16.45 8.00
CA LEU A 241 18.65 -15.57 9.12
C LEU A 241 18.83 -16.22 10.50
N SER A 242 18.86 -17.56 10.55
CA SER A 242 18.98 -18.30 11.80
C SER A 242 20.42 -18.75 12.07
N LYS A 243 21.37 -17.82 12.20
CA LYS A 243 22.77 -18.20 12.49
C LYS A 243 22.98 -18.95 13.80
N ASN A 244 21.95 -19.19 14.63
CA ASN A 244 22.14 -19.76 15.97
C ASN A 244 21.00 -20.62 16.56
N LYS A 245 20.10 -21.24 15.79
CA LYS A 245 19.11 -22.16 16.42
C LYS A 245 18.74 -23.34 15.52
N GLU A 246 18.77 -24.54 16.08
CA GLU A 246 18.16 -25.74 15.51
C GLU A 246 16.67 -25.53 15.28
N LEU A 247 16.24 -25.65 14.02
CA LEU A 247 14.83 -25.62 13.63
C LEU A 247 14.23 -26.99 13.85
N ASP A 248 13.20 -27.07 14.67
CA ASP A 248 12.37 -28.26 14.82
C ASP A 248 11.59 -28.52 13.51
N ALA A 249 12.02 -29.50 12.75
CA ALA A 249 11.54 -29.81 11.40
C ALA A 249 10.10 -30.33 11.34
N GLN A 250 9.37 -30.36 12.47
CA GLN A 250 8.06 -31.01 12.56
C GLN A 250 6.84 -30.08 12.42
N LYS A 251 7.01 -28.75 12.18
CA LYS A 251 5.86 -27.82 12.12
C LYS A 251 5.81 -26.90 10.88
N PRO A 252 5.78 -27.43 9.65
CA PRO A 252 5.77 -26.59 8.45
C PRO A 252 4.39 -26.12 7.94
N TYR A 253 3.29 -26.55 8.56
CA TYR A 253 1.94 -26.45 7.97
C TYR A 253 1.27 -25.07 8.02
N SER A 254 1.83 -24.09 8.71
CA SER A 254 1.11 -22.87 9.07
C SER A 254 1.19 -21.73 8.04
N ILE A 255 2.22 -21.65 7.21
CA ILE A 255 2.48 -20.48 6.36
C ILE A 255 1.53 -20.40 5.15
N GLN A 256 1.24 -21.55 4.53
CA GLN A 256 0.31 -21.61 3.38
C GLN A 256 -1.16 -21.54 3.79
N PHE A 257 -1.49 -21.97 5.01
CA PHE A 257 -2.85 -21.90 5.56
C PHE A 257 -3.41 -20.48 5.61
N CYS A 258 -2.53 -19.48 5.78
CA CYS A 258 -2.92 -18.09 5.92
C CYS A 258 -3.44 -17.47 4.62
N SER A 259 -2.69 -17.60 3.56
CA SER A 259 -3.00 -16.96 2.27
C SER A 259 -4.32 -17.48 1.68
N ALA A 260 -4.54 -18.79 1.75
CA ALA A 260 -5.73 -19.42 1.18
C ALA A 260 -7.01 -19.14 1.98
N LYS A 261 -6.97 -19.10 3.33
CA LYS A 261 -8.15 -18.82 4.16
C LYS A 261 -8.66 -17.39 3.94
N ILE A 262 -7.74 -16.42 3.83
CA ILE A 262 -8.09 -15.02 3.60
C ILE A 262 -8.65 -14.83 2.20
N SER A 263 -8.06 -15.48 1.20
CA SER A 263 -8.55 -15.43 -0.18
C SER A 263 -9.95 -16.03 -0.33
N MET A 264 -10.25 -17.09 0.41
CA MET A 264 -11.60 -17.69 0.42
C MET A 264 -12.64 -16.78 1.08
N GLU A 265 -12.31 -16.13 2.18
CA GLU A 265 -13.22 -15.18 2.84
C GLU A 265 -13.48 -13.95 1.95
N LEU A 266 -12.45 -13.42 1.28
CA LEU A 266 -12.57 -12.33 0.32
C LEU A 266 -13.44 -12.74 -0.88
N LEU A 267 -13.22 -13.93 -1.43
CA LEU A 267 -13.99 -14.46 -2.54
C LEU A 267 -15.47 -14.67 -2.15
N LYS A 268 -15.76 -15.20 -0.96
CA LYS A 268 -17.12 -15.32 -0.44
C LYS A 268 -17.79 -13.96 -0.30
N LEU A 269 -17.07 -12.95 0.20
CA LEU A 269 -17.57 -11.59 0.33
C LEU A 269 -17.90 -10.99 -1.04
N VAL A 270 -16.99 -11.10 -2.02
CA VAL A 270 -17.22 -10.69 -3.41
C VAL A 270 -18.43 -11.39 -4.01
N MET A 271 -18.56 -12.71 -3.84
CA MET A 271 -19.69 -13.49 -4.36
C MET A 271 -21.02 -13.12 -3.69
N THR A 272 -21.00 -12.73 -2.42
CA THR A 272 -22.19 -12.25 -1.71
C THR A 272 -22.63 -10.90 -2.27
N LEU A 273 -21.69 -9.98 -2.47
CA LEU A 273 -21.95 -8.66 -3.08
C LEU A 273 -22.45 -8.78 -4.53
N PHE A 274 -21.94 -9.74 -5.32
CA PHE A 274 -22.48 -10.03 -6.65
C PHE A 274 -23.96 -10.42 -6.61
N LYS A 275 -24.37 -11.20 -5.60
CA LYS A 275 -25.77 -11.57 -5.42
C LYS A 275 -26.64 -10.37 -5.01
N GLU A 276 -26.13 -9.48 -4.19
CA GLU A 276 -26.85 -8.26 -3.77
C GLU A 276 -26.99 -7.25 -4.91
N VAL A 277 -25.96 -7.08 -5.74
CA VAL A 277 -25.99 -6.18 -6.91
C VAL A 277 -26.90 -6.71 -8.04
N ASN A 278 -26.97 -8.03 -8.23
CA ASN A 278 -27.87 -8.62 -9.23
C ASN A 278 -29.35 -8.64 -8.81
N MET A 279 -29.69 -8.20 -7.59
CA MET A 279 -31.07 -8.02 -7.15
C MET A 279 -31.56 -6.56 -7.32
N ILE A 280 -30.77 -5.67 -7.90
CA ILE A 280 -31.12 -4.32 -8.36
C ILE A 280 -31.24 -4.34 -9.89
#